data_5a9899a15236b9054875d6c85767d593
#
_entry.id   5a9899a15236b9054875d6c85767d593
#
_cell.length_a   1.000
_cell.length_b   1.000
_cell.length_c   1.000
_cell.angle_alpha   90.00
_cell.angle_beta   90.00
_cell.angle_gamma   90.00
#
_symmetry.space_group_name_H-M   'P 1'
#
loop_
_entity.id
_entity.type
_entity.pdbx_description
1 polymer ?
#
loop_
_entity_poly.entity_id
_entity_poly.type
_entity_poly.pdbx_seq_one_letter_code
_entity_poly.pdbx_strand_id
1 'polypeptide(L)'
;MSLMSPSAVPLDRRQSATALTVARGTQRLLLALGLSCVAELPLLSGRRADLVALGGDGEIWIIEIKSSVEDFRADHKWADYRLHCDRLFFATASHVPLEIFPADTGLILADGYGAELVR
;
A
#
# COMPACT_ATOMS: atom_id res chain seq x y z
N MET A 1 23.25 -16.41 6.52
CA MET A 1 23.04 -16.25 6.66
C MET A 1 22.47 -16.43 6.63
N SER A 2 22.43 -16.48 6.76
CA SER A 2 21.95 -16.43 6.91
C SER A 2 21.36 -16.65 7.08
N LEU A 3 21.17 -16.70 7.32
CA LEU A 3 20.62 -16.65 7.57
C LEU A 3 19.94 -16.89 7.49
N MET A 4 19.87 -16.94 7.63
CA MET A 4 19.19 -16.84 7.64
C MET A 4 18.60 -17.15 7.24
N SER A 5 18.44 -17.25 7.34
CA SER A 5 17.88 -17.15 7.11
C SER A 5 17.27 -17.30 6.75
N PRO A 6 17.30 -17.43 6.86
CA PRO A 6 16.58 -17.31 6.61
C PRO A 6 15.80 -17.49 6.31
N SER A 7 15.68 -17.39 6.51
CA SER A 7 14.96 -17.11 6.33
C SER A 7 14.16 -17.09 6.14
N ALA A 8 14.12 -17.30 6.46
CA ALA A 8 13.40 -17.02 6.32
C ALA A 8 12.67 -16.54 6.35
N VAL A 9 12.80 -16.34 6.53
CA VAL A 9 12.14 -15.69 6.35
C VAL A 9 11.53 -15.25 6.05
N PRO A 10 11.53 -15.00 6.56
CA PRO A 10 10.55 -15.11 5.67
C PRO A 10 10.23 -14.26 4.54
N LEU A 11 10.22 -14.78 3.50
CA LEU A 11 9.91 -14.10 2.29
C LEU A 11 8.55 -13.51 2.25
N ASP A 12 7.59 -14.20 2.82
CA ASP A 12 6.22 -13.75 2.82
C ASP A 12 6.02 -12.52 3.68
N ARG A 13 6.93 -12.25 4.58
CA ARG A 13 6.89 -11.03 5.36
C ARG A 13 7.76 -9.94 4.76
N ARG A 14 8.59 -10.31 3.79
CA ARG A 14 9.38 -9.33 3.08
C ARG A 14 8.59 -8.84 1.91
N GLN A 15 8.63 -7.57 1.70
CA GLN A 15 8.05 -7.00 0.50
C GLN A 15 8.85 -7.45 -0.70
N SER A 16 8.16 -7.76 -1.79
CA SER A 16 8.81 -8.01 -3.06
C SER A 16 9.50 -6.74 -3.56
N ALA A 17 10.42 -6.88 -4.51
CA ALA A 17 11.06 -5.73 -5.13
C ALA A 17 10.02 -4.79 -5.75
N THR A 18 8.96 -5.36 -6.36
CA THR A 18 7.87 -4.57 -6.93
C THR A 18 7.14 -3.79 -5.85
N ALA A 19 6.83 -4.45 -4.72
CA ALA A 19 6.12 -3.78 -3.62
C ALA A 19 6.93 -2.62 -3.05
N LEU A 20 8.25 -2.80 -2.89
CA LEU A 20 9.13 -1.72 -2.43
C LEU A 20 9.15 -0.56 -3.41
N THR A 21 9.19 -0.85 -4.69
CA THR A 21 9.16 0.16 -5.75
C THR A 21 7.86 0.96 -5.71
N VAL A 22 6.74 0.26 -5.60
CA VAL A 22 5.41 0.90 -5.51
C VAL A 22 5.32 1.77 -4.25
N ALA A 23 5.79 1.26 -3.12
CA ALA A 23 5.77 2.01 -1.87
C ALA A 23 6.58 3.31 -1.99
N ARG A 24 7.76 3.25 -2.61
CA ARG A 24 8.62 4.41 -2.77
C ARG A 24 7.97 5.48 -3.63
N GLY A 25 7.42 5.08 -4.78
CA GLY A 25 6.74 6.02 -5.67
C GLY A 25 5.51 6.63 -5.03
N THR A 26 4.75 5.81 -4.30
CA THR A 26 3.54 6.25 -3.60
C THR A 26 3.89 7.27 -2.51
N GLN A 27 4.93 7.01 -1.73
CA GLN A 27 5.36 7.96 -0.69
C GLN A 27 5.75 9.30 -1.29
N ARG A 28 6.41 9.31 -2.43
CA ARG A 28 6.74 10.56 -3.12
C ARG A 28 5.49 11.34 -3.54
N LEU A 29 4.49 10.62 -4.05
CA LEU A 29 3.23 11.25 -4.41
C LEU A 29 2.56 11.88 -3.18
N LEU A 30 2.48 11.13 -2.08
CA LEU A 30 1.81 11.61 -0.88
C LEU A 30 2.49 12.86 -0.33
N LEU A 31 3.81 12.88 -0.31
CA LEU A 31 4.55 14.06 0.12
C LEU A 31 4.31 15.25 -0.82
N ALA A 32 4.27 15.01 -2.12
CA ALA A 32 4.00 16.07 -3.10
C ALA A 32 2.59 16.65 -2.94
N LEU A 33 1.64 15.84 -2.45
CA LEU A 33 0.29 16.30 -2.15
C LEU A 33 0.18 17.01 -0.79
N GLY A 34 1.28 17.12 -0.07
CA GLY A 34 1.30 17.80 1.23
C GLY A 34 0.88 16.93 2.39
N LEU A 35 0.85 15.60 2.21
CA LEU A 35 0.44 14.67 3.26
C LEU A 35 1.66 14.17 4.01
N SER A 36 1.50 13.97 5.33
CA SER A 36 2.48 13.25 6.12
C SER A 36 2.24 11.75 5.97
N CYS A 37 3.29 10.95 5.94
CA CYS A 37 3.17 9.54 5.63
C CYS A 37 3.95 8.68 6.62
N VAL A 38 3.34 7.58 7.06
CA VAL A 38 3.95 6.58 7.94
C VAL A 38 3.77 5.21 7.31
N ALA A 39 4.84 4.42 7.27
CA ALA A 39 4.80 3.07 6.74
C ALA A 39 4.55 2.05 7.85
N GLU A 40 3.82 0.99 7.51
CA GLU A 40 3.65 -0.19 8.34
C GLU A 40 3.10 0.12 9.73
N LEU A 41 2.04 0.91 9.76
CA LEU A 41 1.42 1.31 11.02
C LEU A 41 0.49 0.21 11.56
N PRO A 42 0.75 -0.29 12.79
CA PRO A 42 -0.18 -1.23 13.42
C PRO A 42 -1.47 -0.52 13.80
N LEU A 43 -2.59 -1.19 13.57
CA LEU A 43 -3.91 -0.69 13.91
C LEU A 43 -4.46 -1.45 15.12
N LEU A 44 -5.47 -0.86 15.78
CA LEU A 44 -6.09 -1.49 16.95
C LEU A 44 -6.69 -2.85 16.61
N SER A 45 -7.08 -3.06 15.37
CA SER A 45 -7.61 -4.34 14.90
C SER A 45 -6.56 -5.46 14.88
N GLY A 46 -5.27 -5.12 15.06
CA GLY A 46 -4.17 -6.06 14.93
C GLY A 46 -3.60 -6.14 13.52
N ARG A 47 -4.22 -5.49 12.55
CA ARG A 47 -3.71 -5.42 11.19
C ARG A 47 -2.64 -4.33 11.10
N ARG A 48 -1.83 -4.40 10.06
CA ARG A 48 -0.80 -3.41 9.81
C ARG A 48 -1.06 -2.78 8.44
N ALA A 49 -1.33 -1.49 8.43
CA ALA A 49 -1.52 -0.76 7.20
C ALA A 49 -0.17 -0.54 6.51
N ASP A 50 -0.10 -0.76 5.21
CA ASP A 50 1.16 -0.59 4.46
C ASP A 50 1.63 0.85 4.51
N LEU A 51 0.77 1.80 4.20
CA LEU A 51 1.04 3.24 4.30
C LEU A 51 -0.18 3.93 4.89
N VAL A 52 0.07 4.89 5.78
CA VAL A 52 -0.96 5.77 6.31
C VAL A 52 -0.53 7.20 6.03
N ALA A 53 -1.42 8.01 5.46
CA ALA A 53 -1.14 9.40 5.18
C ALA A 53 -2.13 10.28 5.93
N LEU A 54 -1.62 11.42 6.42
CA LEU A 54 -2.40 12.37 7.20
C LEU A 54 -2.34 13.73 6.53
N GLY A 55 -3.50 14.29 6.21
CA GLY A 55 -3.64 15.63 5.68
C GLY A 55 -3.70 16.68 6.77
N GLY A 56 -3.45 17.93 6.37
CA GLY A 56 -3.51 19.06 7.29
C GLY A 56 -4.89 19.31 7.87
N ASP A 57 -5.93 18.80 7.21
CA ASP A 57 -7.31 18.89 7.68
C ASP A 57 -7.71 17.75 8.62
N GLY A 58 -6.77 16.84 8.91
CA GLY A 58 -7.03 15.67 9.73
C GLY A 58 -7.53 14.46 8.96
N GLU A 59 -7.66 14.55 7.64
CA GLU A 59 -8.10 13.42 6.83
C GLU A 59 -7.06 12.32 6.84
N ILE A 60 -7.50 11.08 7.05
CA ILE A 60 -6.62 9.91 7.13
C ILE A 60 -6.83 9.06 5.88
N TRP A 61 -5.74 8.77 5.17
CA TRP A 61 -5.72 7.86 4.04
C TRP A 61 -4.98 6.60 4.42
N ILE A 62 -5.51 5.45 4.07
CA ILE A 62 -4.77 4.19 4.13
C ILE A 62 -4.54 3.74 2.69
N ILE A 63 -3.29 3.39 2.38
CA ILE A 63 -2.90 2.89 1.07
C ILE A 63 -2.34 1.48 1.26
N GLU A 64 -2.98 0.51 0.62
CA GLU A 64 -2.53 -0.88 0.61
C GLU A 64 -1.82 -1.16 -0.68
N ILE A 65 -0.60 -1.70 -0.58
CA ILE A 65 0.24 -1.96 -1.74
C ILE A 65 -0.02 -3.38 -2.24
N LYS A 66 -0.31 -3.50 -3.53
CA LYS A 66 -0.53 -4.78 -4.20
C LYS A 66 0.41 -4.90 -5.38
N SER A 67 1.33 -5.86 -5.32
CA SER A 67 2.37 -6.01 -6.31
C SER A 67 2.01 -6.94 -7.45
N SER A 68 0.89 -7.67 -7.34
CA SER A 68 0.46 -8.64 -8.36
C SER A 68 -1.03 -8.92 -8.20
N VAL A 69 -1.60 -9.57 -9.22
CA VAL A 69 -2.98 -10.05 -9.16
C VAL A 69 -3.15 -11.05 -8.01
N GLU A 70 -2.17 -11.95 -7.86
CA GLU A 70 -2.21 -12.97 -6.81
C GLU A 70 -2.17 -12.33 -5.43
N ASP A 71 -1.35 -11.30 -5.25
CA ASP A 71 -1.25 -10.58 -3.99
C ASP A 71 -2.60 -9.98 -3.60
N PHE A 72 -3.27 -9.36 -4.55
CA PHE A 72 -4.60 -8.79 -4.29
C PHE A 72 -5.62 -9.89 -3.97
N ARG A 73 -5.63 -10.96 -4.76
CA ARG A 73 -6.62 -12.05 -4.59
C ARG A 73 -6.43 -12.82 -3.30
N ALA A 74 -5.21 -12.86 -2.78
CA ALA A 74 -4.92 -13.55 -1.51
C ALA A 74 -5.38 -12.74 -0.31
N ASP A 75 -5.63 -11.46 -0.46
CA ASP A 75 -6.01 -10.59 0.64
C ASP A 75 -7.53 -10.58 0.79
N HIS A 76 -8.02 -11.26 1.83
CA HIS A 76 -9.45 -11.32 2.13
C HIS A 76 -9.84 -10.35 3.25
N LYS A 77 -8.94 -9.45 3.65
CA LYS A 77 -9.11 -8.63 4.85
C LYS A 77 -9.05 -7.13 4.58
N TRP A 78 -8.76 -6.74 3.34
CA TRP A 78 -8.51 -5.34 3.02
C TRP A 78 -9.70 -4.43 3.35
N ALA A 79 -10.92 -4.95 3.28
CA ALA A 79 -12.11 -4.14 3.54
C ALA A 79 -12.17 -3.63 4.98
N ASP A 80 -11.51 -4.32 5.92
CA ASP A 80 -11.49 -3.90 7.32
C ASP A 80 -10.78 -2.57 7.51
N TYR A 81 -9.85 -2.21 6.62
CA TYR A 81 -9.15 -0.94 6.72
C TYR A 81 -10.07 0.26 6.57
N ARG A 82 -11.23 0.09 5.93
CA ARG A 82 -12.21 1.18 5.77
C ARG A 82 -12.66 1.76 7.12
N LEU A 83 -12.60 0.96 8.18
CA LEU A 83 -13.01 1.40 9.51
C LEU A 83 -12.00 2.34 10.16
N HIS A 84 -10.81 2.47 9.60
CA HIS A 84 -9.70 3.19 10.21
C HIS A 84 -9.26 4.40 9.41
N CYS A 85 -9.97 4.75 8.35
CA CYS A 85 -9.54 5.85 7.48
C CYS A 85 -10.73 6.55 6.83
N ASP A 86 -10.46 7.74 6.31
CA ASP A 86 -11.43 8.49 5.51
C ASP A 86 -11.41 8.04 4.05
N ARG A 87 -10.23 7.63 3.56
CA ARG A 87 -10.08 7.14 2.20
C ARG A 87 -9.18 5.92 2.16
N LEU A 88 -9.63 4.90 1.45
CA LEU A 88 -8.85 3.69 1.24
C LEU A 88 -8.42 3.61 -0.22
N PHE A 89 -7.12 3.40 -0.43
CA PHE A 89 -6.51 3.28 -1.76
C PHE A 89 -5.80 1.96 -1.89
N PHE A 90 -5.75 1.46 -3.13
CA PHE A 90 -4.75 0.48 -3.53
C PHE A 90 -3.70 1.17 -4.36
N ALA A 91 -2.43 0.82 -4.15
CA ALA A 91 -1.33 1.28 -4.98
C ALA A 91 -0.69 0.07 -5.63
N THR A 92 -0.43 0.17 -6.94
CA THR A 92 0.07 -0.97 -7.70
C THR A 92 1.01 -0.51 -8.82
N ALA A 93 1.58 -1.47 -9.53
CA ALA A 93 2.50 -1.22 -10.64
C ALA A 93 1.81 -1.42 -11.98
N SER A 94 2.45 -0.95 -13.04
CA SER A 94 1.84 -0.89 -14.37
C SER A 94 1.51 -2.26 -14.98
N HIS A 95 2.15 -3.32 -14.51
CA HIS A 95 1.88 -4.66 -15.03
C HIS A 95 0.64 -5.33 -14.42
N VAL A 96 0.03 -4.68 -13.42
CA VAL A 96 -1.16 -5.21 -12.75
C VAL A 96 -2.39 -4.58 -13.39
N PRO A 97 -3.36 -5.39 -13.87
CA PRO A 97 -4.58 -4.82 -14.45
C PRO A 97 -5.36 -4.03 -13.40
N LEU A 98 -5.67 -2.76 -13.70
CA LEU A 98 -6.33 -1.88 -12.74
C LEU A 98 -7.78 -2.27 -12.49
N GLU A 99 -8.40 -2.95 -13.44
CA GLU A 99 -9.81 -3.34 -13.34
C GLU A 99 -10.07 -4.42 -12.29
N ILE A 100 -9.02 -5.07 -11.74
CA ILE A 100 -9.23 -6.03 -10.65
C ILE A 100 -9.59 -5.36 -9.33
N PHE A 101 -9.28 -4.08 -9.19
CA PHE A 101 -9.50 -3.37 -7.93
C PHE A 101 -10.95 -2.87 -7.82
N PRO A 102 -11.52 -2.85 -6.59
CA PRO A 102 -12.90 -2.39 -6.40
C PRO A 102 -13.09 -0.96 -6.89
N ALA A 103 -14.22 -0.71 -7.54
CA ALA A 103 -14.50 0.60 -8.12
C ALA A 103 -14.68 1.68 -7.06
N ASP A 104 -15.00 1.30 -5.84
CA ASP A 104 -15.26 2.23 -4.74
C ASP A 104 -14.04 2.49 -3.86
N THR A 105 -12.87 2.01 -4.26
CA THR A 105 -11.61 2.39 -3.60
C THR A 105 -10.86 3.38 -4.47
N GLY A 106 -9.97 4.16 -3.84
CA GLY A 106 -9.00 4.95 -4.58
C GLY A 106 -7.95 4.05 -5.23
N LEU A 107 -7.25 4.59 -6.21
CA LEU A 107 -6.27 3.81 -6.97
C LEU A 107 -5.09 4.68 -7.33
N ILE A 108 -3.89 4.16 -7.06
CA ILE A 108 -2.62 4.81 -7.33
C ILE A 108 -1.77 3.88 -8.19
N LEU A 109 -1.21 4.42 -9.24
CA LEU A 109 -0.30 3.70 -10.14
C LEU A 109 1.10 4.26 -9.94
N ALA A 110 2.04 3.41 -9.54
CA ALA A 110 3.37 3.84 -9.10
C ALA A 110 4.50 3.11 -9.80
N ASP A 111 5.64 3.78 -9.88
CA ASP A 111 6.92 3.18 -10.19
C ASP A 111 7.92 3.60 -9.09
N GLY A 112 9.22 3.37 -9.30
CA GLY A 112 10.23 3.66 -8.27
C GLY A 112 10.50 5.15 -8.06
N TYR A 113 10.01 6.00 -8.94
CA TYR A 113 10.32 7.43 -8.94
C TYR A 113 9.14 8.30 -8.58
N GLY A 114 7.94 7.82 -8.78
CA GLY A 114 6.75 8.59 -8.50
C GLY A 114 5.51 7.76 -8.69
N ALA A 115 4.36 8.44 -8.61
CA ALA A 115 3.07 7.78 -8.75
C ALA A 115 2.03 8.75 -9.27
N GLU A 116 0.97 8.18 -9.81
CA GLU A 116 -0.17 8.90 -10.33
C GLU A 116 -1.41 8.50 -9.55
N LEU A 117 -2.16 9.48 -9.11
CA LEU A 117 -3.46 9.26 -8.50
C LEU A 117 -4.46 9.03 -9.64
N VAL A 118 -4.91 7.79 -9.80
CA VAL A 118 -5.81 7.42 -10.89
C VAL A 118 -7.24 7.83 -10.56
N ARG A 119 -7.66 7.63 -9.29
CA ARG A 119 -8.97 8.06 -8.83
C ARG A 119 -9.00 8.16 -7.31
#